data_c850006df621d6b36dddca485f38f1e0
#
_entry.id   c850006df621d6b36dddca485f38f1e0
#
_cell.length_a   1.000
_cell.length_b   1.000
_cell.length_c   1.000
_cell.angle_alpha   90.00
_cell.angle_beta   90.00
_cell.angle_gamma   90.00
#
_symmetry.space_group_name_H-M   'P 1'
#
loop_
_entity.id
_entity.type
_entity.pdbx_description
1 polymer ?
#
loop_
_entity_poly.entity_id
_entity_poly.type
_entity_poly.pdbx_seq_one_letter_code
_entity_poly.pdbx_strand_id
1 'polypeptide(L)'
;MKSVLVLLSLLNSIGLSQVYMNINKTDGTIQSYNIEEIRKLTFSNVVGIQEGKIIGNAITSFSLLRNYPNPFNPTTTIEYYLPEAGEVEVNVFNIYGQLVKSIKSSFQNPGVHKFTWDSQDNSGHMVSSGIYLIHLQYGNKLLTKKMMLIK
;
A
#
# COMPACT_ATOMS: atom_id res chain seq x y z
N MET A 1 -0.01 -14.92 -20.11
CA MET A 1 0.60 -13.86 -19.27
C MET A 1 1.95 -13.52 -19.86
N LYS A 2 2.15 -12.28 -20.29
CA LYS A 2 3.43 -11.86 -20.92
C LYS A 2 4.25 -11.17 -19.82
N SER A 3 5.33 -11.81 -19.42
CA SER A 3 6.29 -11.24 -18.46
C SER A 3 7.18 -10.24 -19.19
N VAL A 4 7.37 -9.05 -18.63
CA VAL A 4 8.32 -8.06 -19.12
C VAL A 4 9.52 -8.08 -18.18
N LEU A 5 10.70 -8.42 -18.71
CA LEU A 5 11.96 -8.32 -17.97
C LEU A 5 12.57 -6.94 -18.24
N VAL A 6 12.71 -6.12 -17.23
CA VAL A 6 13.39 -4.82 -17.31
C VAL A 6 14.86 -5.02 -16.94
N LEU A 7 15.76 -4.87 -17.90
CA LEU A 7 17.19 -4.87 -17.66
C LEU A 7 17.72 -3.42 -17.78
N LEU A 8 18.33 -2.92 -16.72
CA LEU A 8 18.98 -1.62 -16.73
C LEU A 8 20.44 -1.83 -17.20
N SER A 9 20.79 -1.37 -18.40
CA SER A 9 22.17 -1.38 -18.87
C SER A 9 22.72 0.04 -18.97
N LEU A 10 23.84 0.28 -18.29
CA LEU A 10 24.62 1.53 -18.39
C LEU A 10 25.64 1.38 -19.53
N LEU A 11 25.46 2.11 -20.61
CA LEU A 11 26.47 2.25 -21.66
C LEU A 11 27.23 3.55 -21.45
N ASN A 12 28.47 3.46 -20.98
CA ASN A 12 29.42 4.58 -20.96
C ASN A 12 30.06 4.72 -22.33
N SER A 13 29.68 5.72 -23.12
CA SER A 13 30.48 6.20 -24.25
C SER A 13 31.08 7.56 -23.90
N ILE A 14 32.37 7.70 -24.17
CA ILE A 14 33.17 8.88 -23.87
C ILE A 14 32.59 10.09 -24.61
N GLY A 15 32.00 11.05 -23.85
CA GLY A 15 31.69 12.36 -24.40
C GLY A 15 30.37 13.00 -24.04
N LEU A 16 29.31 12.24 -23.80
CA LEU A 16 28.02 12.74 -23.28
C LEU A 16 27.31 11.53 -22.68
N SER A 17 27.26 11.43 -21.37
CA SER A 17 26.63 10.31 -20.68
C SER A 17 25.10 10.43 -20.74
N GLN A 18 24.50 9.99 -21.84
CA GLN A 18 23.06 9.76 -21.88
C GLN A 18 22.78 8.36 -21.32
N VAL A 19 21.95 8.30 -20.32
CA VAL A 19 21.55 7.02 -19.69
C VAL A 19 20.23 6.58 -20.31
N TYR A 20 20.19 5.35 -20.86
CA TYR A 20 19.01 4.79 -21.46
C TYR A 20 18.46 3.65 -20.62
N MET A 21 17.14 3.60 -20.50
CA MET A 21 16.42 2.44 -19.96
C MET A 21 15.99 1.55 -21.12
N ASN A 22 16.44 0.29 -21.12
CA ASN A 22 16.07 -0.70 -22.11
C ASN A 22 14.97 -1.62 -21.59
N ILE A 23 13.87 -1.71 -22.32
CA ILE A 23 12.76 -2.62 -22.03
C ILE A 23 12.81 -3.77 -23.02
N ASN A 24 13.11 -4.98 -22.53
CA ASN A 24 13.06 -6.21 -23.33
C ASN A 24 11.61 -6.72 -23.35
N LYS A 25 10.99 -6.73 -24.51
CA LYS A 25 9.64 -7.28 -24.69
C LYS A 25 9.72 -8.80 -24.87
N THR A 26 8.63 -9.49 -24.56
CA THR A 26 8.53 -10.95 -24.69
C THR A 26 8.58 -11.45 -26.14
N ASP A 27 8.45 -10.56 -27.12
CA ASP A 27 8.63 -10.83 -28.55
C ASP A 27 10.11 -10.72 -28.99
N GLY A 28 11.04 -10.47 -28.07
CA GLY A 28 12.48 -10.31 -28.32
C GLY A 28 12.88 -8.91 -28.77
N THR A 29 11.96 -7.96 -28.88
CA THR A 29 12.29 -6.58 -29.25
C THR A 29 12.77 -5.80 -28.02
N ILE A 30 13.77 -4.92 -28.24
CA ILE A 30 14.30 -4.00 -27.23
C ILE A 30 13.84 -2.60 -27.58
N GLN A 31 13.22 -1.94 -26.62
CA GLN A 31 12.83 -0.53 -26.73
C GLN A 31 13.63 0.29 -25.73
N SER A 32 14.41 1.26 -26.24
CA SER A 32 15.25 2.14 -25.43
C SER A 32 14.59 3.50 -25.22
N TYR A 33 14.65 3.99 -24.01
CA TYR A 33 14.13 5.31 -23.61
C TYR A 33 15.25 6.10 -22.94
N ASN A 34 15.41 7.37 -23.31
CA ASN A 34 16.30 8.28 -22.59
C ASN A 34 15.73 8.56 -21.21
N ILE A 35 16.52 8.31 -20.14
CA ILE A 35 16.05 8.49 -18.76
C ILE A 35 15.72 9.96 -18.47
N GLU A 36 16.38 10.92 -19.10
CA GLU A 36 16.13 12.33 -18.90
C GLU A 36 14.73 12.78 -19.42
N GLU A 37 14.17 12.03 -20.37
CA GLU A 37 12.84 12.29 -20.93
C GLU A 37 11.71 11.58 -20.17
N ILE A 38 12.04 10.66 -19.27
CA ILE A 38 11.07 9.88 -18.52
C ILE A 38 10.59 10.71 -17.33
N ARG A 39 9.46 11.36 -17.49
CA ARG A 39 8.80 12.13 -16.42
C ARG A 39 8.00 11.27 -15.44
N LYS A 40 7.60 10.06 -15.84
CA LYS A 40 6.78 9.16 -15.03
C LYS A 40 6.88 7.72 -15.53
N LEU A 41 7.17 6.79 -14.62
CA LEU A 41 7.06 5.34 -14.83
C LEU A 41 5.80 4.85 -14.09
N THR A 42 4.88 4.24 -14.82
CA THR A 42 3.69 3.61 -14.25
C THR A 42 3.72 2.12 -14.59
N PHE A 43 3.70 1.28 -13.56
CA PHE A 43 3.59 -0.16 -13.72
C PHE A 43 2.13 -0.57 -13.55
N SER A 44 1.50 -1.03 -14.64
CA SER A 44 0.19 -1.66 -14.58
C SER A 44 0.37 -3.18 -14.48
N ASN A 45 -0.35 -3.82 -13.54
CA ASN A 45 -0.32 -5.28 -13.30
C ASN A 45 0.97 -5.84 -12.67
N VAL A 46 1.56 -5.16 -11.71
CA VAL A 46 2.51 -5.79 -10.79
C VAL A 46 1.73 -6.70 -9.85
N VAL A 47 1.91 -8.00 -10.01
CA VAL A 47 1.26 -9.03 -9.20
C VAL A 47 1.69 -8.88 -7.75
N GLY A 48 0.75 -8.60 -6.83
CA GLY A 48 0.96 -8.74 -5.41
C GLY A 48 0.72 -7.54 -4.50
N ILE A 49 0.48 -6.35 -5.04
CA ILE A 49 0.04 -5.21 -4.23
C ILE A 49 -1.20 -4.63 -4.90
N GLN A 50 -2.38 -4.88 -4.30
CA GLN A 50 -3.58 -4.12 -4.66
C GLN A 50 -3.47 -2.73 -4.06
N GLU A 51 -2.56 -1.94 -4.59
CA GLU A 51 -2.61 -0.49 -4.41
C GLU A 51 -3.73 0.05 -5.30
N GLY A 52 -4.54 0.93 -4.75
CA GLY A 52 -5.70 1.49 -5.43
C GLY A 52 -5.38 1.98 -6.83
N LYS A 53 -6.25 1.68 -7.77
CA LYS A 53 -6.12 2.12 -9.17
C LYS A 53 -6.06 3.64 -9.24
N ILE A 54 -4.88 4.18 -9.55
CA ILE A 54 -4.72 5.63 -9.75
C ILE A 54 -5.05 5.93 -11.22
N ILE A 55 -6.15 6.63 -11.45
CA ILE A 55 -6.47 7.22 -12.74
C ILE A 55 -6.22 8.73 -12.62
N GLY A 56 -5.18 9.23 -13.27
CA GLY A 56 -4.89 10.67 -13.32
C GLY A 56 -4.65 11.35 -11.95
N ASN A 57 -3.82 10.80 -11.07
CA ASN A 57 -3.54 11.29 -9.70
C ASN A 57 -4.69 11.13 -8.69
N ALA A 58 -5.82 10.53 -9.03
CA ALA A 58 -6.89 10.24 -8.09
C ALA A 58 -6.89 8.74 -7.70
N ILE A 59 -7.03 8.47 -6.41
CA ILE A 59 -7.30 7.12 -5.90
C ILE A 59 -8.77 6.83 -6.15
N THR A 60 -9.08 5.80 -6.95
CA THR A 60 -10.46 5.51 -7.36
C THR A 60 -11.00 4.18 -6.82
N SER A 61 -10.21 3.46 -6.02
CA SER A 61 -10.63 2.19 -5.43
C SER A 61 -10.38 2.16 -3.94
N PHE A 62 -11.14 1.32 -3.22
CA PHE A 62 -10.91 1.07 -1.81
C PHE A 62 -9.45 0.70 -1.54
N SER A 63 -8.77 1.48 -0.72
CA SER A 63 -7.35 1.34 -0.47
C SER A 63 -6.95 1.79 0.94
N LEU A 64 -6.01 1.06 1.53
CA LEU A 64 -5.36 1.41 2.77
C LEU A 64 -4.10 2.21 2.43
N LEU A 65 -4.16 3.54 2.61
CA LEU A 65 -3.16 4.47 2.13
C LEU A 65 -1.87 4.35 2.94
N ARG A 66 -1.98 4.50 4.27
CA ARG A 66 -0.82 4.42 5.17
C ARG A 66 -1.23 4.11 6.60
N ASN A 67 -0.27 3.62 7.37
CA ASN A 67 -0.29 3.69 8.82
C ASN A 67 0.99 4.40 9.27
N TYR A 68 0.86 5.43 10.06
CA TYR A 68 1.99 6.25 10.49
C TYR A 68 1.79 6.77 11.92
N PRO A 69 2.87 6.75 12.72
CA PRO A 69 4.16 6.11 12.46
C PRO A 69 4.08 4.58 12.38
N ASN A 70 5.07 3.95 11.74
CA ASN A 70 5.27 2.50 11.75
C ASN A 70 6.77 2.19 11.53
N PRO A 71 7.54 1.72 12.52
CA PRO A 71 7.11 1.33 13.87
C PRO A 71 6.50 2.48 14.67
N PHE A 72 5.64 2.16 15.68
CA PHE A 72 4.93 3.14 16.48
C PHE A 72 5.05 2.90 17.98
N ASN A 73 4.86 3.96 18.79
CA ASN A 73 4.89 3.94 20.26
C ASN A 73 4.05 5.10 20.83
N PRO A 74 3.01 4.88 21.58
CA PRO A 74 2.12 3.72 21.56
C PRO A 74 1.03 3.84 20.49
N THR A 75 0.99 4.94 19.72
CA THR A 75 -0.11 5.29 18.82
C THR A 75 0.30 5.26 17.36
N THR A 76 -0.59 4.81 16.49
CA THR A 76 -0.46 4.91 15.05
C THR A 76 -1.77 5.34 14.41
N THR A 77 -1.71 6.15 13.36
CA THR A 77 -2.88 6.57 12.59
C THR A 77 -2.95 5.76 11.31
N ILE A 78 -4.11 5.20 11.05
CA ILE A 78 -4.44 4.45 9.86
C ILE A 78 -5.28 5.35 8.95
N GLU A 79 -4.84 5.49 7.71
CA GLU A 79 -5.51 6.31 6.71
C GLU A 79 -5.91 5.42 5.52
N TYR A 80 -7.17 5.54 5.09
CA TYR A 80 -7.73 4.75 4.00
C TYR A 80 -8.70 5.59 3.15
N TYR A 81 -8.97 5.10 1.96
CA TYR A 81 -9.87 5.75 1.01
C TYR A 81 -11.06 4.86 0.68
N LEU A 82 -12.24 5.45 0.69
CA LEU A 82 -13.48 4.83 0.23
C LEU A 82 -13.91 5.45 -1.11
N PRO A 83 -14.15 4.66 -2.14
CA PRO A 83 -14.64 5.16 -3.43
C PRO A 83 -16.12 5.54 -3.38
N GLU A 84 -16.91 4.86 -2.55
CA GLU A 84 -18.35 5.03 -2.40
C GLU A 84 -18.74 4.94 -0.93
N ALA A 85 -19.93 5.42 -0.59
CA ALA A 85 -20.46 5.33 0.77
C ALA A 85 -20.76 3.87 1.13
N GLY A 86 -20.47 3.48 2.38
CA GLY A 86 -20.76 2.13 2.86
C GLY A 86 -20.25 1.85 4.26
N GLU A 87 -20.52 0.64 4.72
CA GLU A 87 -20.02 0.17 6.01
C GLU A 87 -18.56 -0.24 5.94
N VAL A 88 -17.79 0.24 6.89
CA VAL A 88 -16.39 -0.10 7.07
C VAL A 88 -16.18 -0.71 8.44
N GLU A 89 -15.57 -1.88 8.47
CA GLU A 89 -15.16 -2.56 9.69
C GLU A 89 -13.63 -2.56 9.78
N VAL A 90 -13.12 -2.25 10.97
CA VAL A 90 -11.70 -2.20 11.24
C VAL A 90 -11.39 -3.07 12.45
N ASN A 91 -10.54 -4.06 12.25
CA ASN A 91 -10.10 -4.99 13.28
C ASN A 91 -8.58 -5.06 13.35
N VAL A 92 -8.04 -5.22 14.56
CA VAL A 92 -6.62 -5.45 14.80
C VAL A 92 -6.44 -6.85 15.35
N PHE A 93 -5.51 -7.59 14.75
CA PHE A 93 -5.16 -8.96 15.13
C PHE A 93 -3.68 -9.04 15.53
N ASN A 94 -3.35 -9.98 16.40
CA ASN A 94 -1.96 -10.37 16.64
C ASN A 94 -1.47 -11.38 15.58
N ILE A 95 -0.19 -11.78 15.66
CA ILE A 95 0.41 -12.73 14.71
C ILE A 95 -0.19 -14.13 14.75
N TYR A 96 -0.94 -14.46 15.80
CA TYR A 96 -1.65 -15.74 15.94
C TYR A 96 -3.07 -15.70 15.37
N GLY A 97 -3.48 -14.56 14.78
CA GLY A 97 -4.83 -14.37 14.24
C GLY A 97 -5.89 -14.13 15.31
N GLN A 98 -5.50 -13.85 16.55
CA GLN A 98 -6.44 -13.52 17.62
C GLN A 98 -6.83 -12.04 17.50
N LEU A 99 -8.14 -11.75 17.64
CA LEU A 99 -8.66 -10.40 17.65
C LEU A 99 -8.16 -9.67 18.91
N VAL A 100 -7.51 -8.53 18.70
CA VAL A 100 -6.99 -7.65 19.75
C VAL A 100 -7.94 -6.49 19.98
N LYS A 101 -8.33 -5.81 18.89
CA LYS A 101 -9.21 -4.65 18.93
C LYS A 101 -10.22 -4.70 17.80
N SER A 102 -11.49 -4.53 18.13
CA SER A 102 -12.53 -4.25 17.14
C SER A 102 -12.87 -2.77 17.20
N ILE A 103 -12.70 -2.10 16.08
CA ILE A 103 -13.10 -0.73 15.90
C ILE A 103 -14.45 -0.77 15.21
N LYS A 104 -15.46 -0.31 15.89
CA LYS A 104 -16.86 -0.44 15.49
C LYS A 104 -17.06 -0.13 14.00
N SER A 105 -17.78 -1.02 13.34
CA SER A 105 -18.31 -0.79 12.00
C SER A 105 -19.18 0.48 11.98
N SER A 106 -18.93 1.33 11.00
CA SER A 106 -19.73 2.54 10.79
C SER A 106 -19.94 2.79 9.32
N PHE A 107 -21.12 3.29 8.97
CA PHE A 107 -21.41 3.79 7.64
C PHE A 107 -20.63 5.09 7.41
N GLN A 108 -19.88 5.15 6.32
CA GLN A 108 -19.00 6.27 6.00
C GLN A 108 -19.23 6.76 4.56
N ASN A 109 -19.05 8.05 4.35
CA ASN A 109 -19.14 8.67 3.04
C ASN A 109 -17.88 8.40 2.19
N PRO A 110 -17.94 8.62 0.86
CA PRO A 110 -16.73 8.54 0.02
C PRO A 110 -15.66 9.51 0.49
N GLY A 111 -14.39 9.15 0.28
CA GLY A 111 -13.26 10.02 0.57
C GLY A 111 -12.20 9.38 1.47
N VAL A 112 -11.31 10.21 1.98
CA VAL A 112 -10.22 9.80 2.86
C VAL A 112 -10.68 9.82 4.32
N HIS A 113 -10.46 8.70 5.01
CA HIS A 113 -10.79 8.52 6.41
C HIS A 113 -9.54 8.19 7.22
N LYS A 114 -9.60 8.50 8.52
CA LYS A 114 -8.52 8.23 9.47
C LYS A 114 -9.09 7.72 10.78
N PHE A 115 -8.36 6.81 11.39
CA PHE A 115 -8.55 6.47 12.80
C PHE A 115 -7.20 6.22 13.45
N THR A 116 -7.16 6.34 14.78
CA THR A 116 -5.93 6.15 15.56
C THR A 116 -6.12 4.93 16.47
N TRP A 117 -5.10 4.07 16.50
CA TRP A 117 -5.01 2.99 17.48
C TRP A 117 -3.91 3.31 18.49
N ASP A 118 -4.27 3.19 19.74
CA ASP A 118 -3.47 3.56 20.92
C ASP A 118 -2.83 2.36 21.62
N SER A 119 -2.67 1.24 20.93
CA SER A 119 -2.14 -0.03 21.46
C SER A 119 -2.97 -0.65 22.59
N GLN A 120 -4.25 -0.33 22.70
CA GLN A 120 -5.16 -0.97 23.64
C GLN A 120 -5.98 -2.07 22.97
N ASP A 121 -6.24 -3.13 23.74
CA ASP A 121 -7.18 -4.17 23.37
C ASP A 121 -8.65 -3.72 23.59
N ASN A 122 -9.60 -4.64 23.37
CA ASN A 122 -11.03 -4.38 23.60
C ASN A 122 -11.37 -4.07 25.07
N SER A 123 -10.52 -4.52 26.01
CA SER A 123 -10.70 -4.31 27.44
C SER A 123 -10.02 -3.03 27.94
N GLY A 124 -9.33 -2.30 27.05
CA GLY A 124 -8.57 -1.10 27.40
C GLY A 124 -7.17 -1.36 27.97
N HIS A 125 -6.70 -2.62 27.95
CA HIS A 125 -5.35 -2.93 28.39
C HIS A 125 -4.33 -2.71 27.28
N MET A 126 -3.18 -2.16 27.64
CA MET A 126 -2.07 -1.99 26.71
C MET A 126 -1.50 -3.34 26.26
N VAL A 127 -1.43 -3.57 24.97
CA VAL A 127 -0.86 -4.79 24.39
C VAL A 127 0.67 -4.74 24.37
N SER A 128 1.33 -5.89 24.26
CA SER A 128 2.79 -6.01 24.23
C SER A 128 3.41 -5.50 22.94
N SER A 129 4.69 -5.13 22.97
CA SER A 129 5.47 -4.89 21.75
C SER A 129 5.41 -6.09 20.82
N GLY A 130 5.30 -5.85 19.52
CA GLY A 130 5.19 -6.92 18.55
C GLY A 130 4.58 -6.49 17.22
N ILE A 131 4.32 -7.48 16.39
CA ILE A 131 3.67 -7.30 15.09
C ILE A 131 2.16 -7.49 15.25
N TYR A 132 1.41 -6.59 14.67
CA TYR A 132 -0.04 -6.60 14.59
C TYR A 132 -0.48 -6.45 13.14
N LEU A 133 -1.63 -7.02 12.83
CA LEU A 133 -2.25 -6.94 11.50
C LEU A 133 -3.54 -6.14 11.63
N ILE A 134 -3.65 -5.08 10.84
CA ILE A 134 -4.91 -4.38 10.68
C ILE A 134 -5.66 -4.99 9.50
N HIS A 135 -6.92 -5.33 9.76
CA HIS A 135 -7.89 -5.73 8.73
C HIS A 135 -8.89 -4.59 8.57
N LEU A 136 -9.04 -4.14 7.34
CA LEU A 136 -10.01 -3.15 6.93
C LEU A 136 -10.95 -3.78 5.93
N GLN A 137 -12.22 -3.94 6.30
CA GLN A 137 -13.25 -4.55 5.46
C GLN A 137 -14.24 -3.50 4.98
N TYR A 138 -14.56 -3.54 3.69
CA TYR A 138 -15.56 -2.73 3.02
C TYR A 138 -16.34 -3.59 2.03
N GLY A 139 -17.59 -3.89 2.35
CA GLY A 139 -18.38 -4.88 1.60
C GLY A 139 -17.68 -6.25 1.58
N ASN A 140 -17.42 -6.79 0.40
CA ASN A 140 -16.69 -8.05 0.21
C ASN A 140 -15.18 -7.88 0.01
N LYS A 141 -14.65 -6.67 0.16
CA LYS A 141 -13.22 -6.37 0.03
C LYS A 141 -12.56 -6.32 1.39
N LEU A 142 -11.43 -7.01 1.53
CA LEU A 142 -10.60 -7.02 2.73
C LEU A 142 -9.20 -6.53 2.38
N LEU A 143 -8.72 -5.55 3.11
CA LEU A 143 -7.34 -5.07 3.06
C LEU A 143 -6.64 -5.39 4.37
N THR A 144 -5.39 -5.83 4.29
CA THR A 144 -4.57 -6.15 5.46
C THR A 144 -3.25 -5.41 5.39
N LYS A 145 -2.82 -4.86 6.51
CA LYS A 145 -1.49 -4.22 6.63
C LYS A 145 -0.82 -4.56 7.95
N LYS A 146 0.49 -4.73 7.89
CA LYS A 146 1.34 -5.00 9.04
C LYS A 146 1.67 -3.70 9.78
N MET A 147 1.59 -3.73 11.12
CA MET A 147 2.01 -2.68 12.03
C MET A 147 3.02 -3.25 13.04
N MET A 148 3.97 -2.44 13.47
CA MET A 148 4.98 -2.83 14.45
C MET A 148 4.94 -1.87 15.64
N LEU A 149 4.54 -2.41 16.81
CA LEU A 149 4.56 -1.70 18.08
C LEU A 149 5.91 -1.92 18.77
N ILE A 150 6.55 -0.84 19.16
CA ILE A 150 7.75 -0.83 19.98
C ILE A 150 7.47 0.01 21.23
N LYS A 151 7.90 -0.48 22.38
CA LYS A 151 7.83 0.22 23.66
C LYS A 151 9.23 0.48 24.17
#